data_1860303f91fbf3ecf439b14c64979fef
#
_entry.id   1860303f91fbf3ecf439b14c64979fef
#
_cell.length_a   1.000
_cell.length_b   1.000
_cell.length_c   1.000
_cell.angle_alpha   90.00
_cell.angle_beta   90.00
_cell.angle_gamma   90.00
#
_symmetry.space_group_name_H-M   'P 1'
#
loop_
_entity.id
_entity.type
_entity.pdbx_description
1 polymer ?
#
loop_
_entity_poly.entity_id
_entity_poly.type
_entity_poly.pdbx_seq_one_letter_code
_entity_poly.pdbx_strand_id
1 'polypeptide(L)'
;EIHSSVQRFFSSNGYQTGLQEGFIQGFFHGTGHGVGLEIHEAPRISQQKDILQSGQVVTVEPGLYYRGIGGVRIEDTVVVRSNDCENLTSFPKKLEIATKPVSEQEHPI
;
A
#
# COMPACT_ATOMS: atom_id res chain seq x y z
N GLU A 1 0.35 -12.18 -10.57
CA GLU A 1 0.30 -13.09 -9.40
C GLU A 1 0.30 -12.34 -8.08
N ILE A 2 1.20 -11.35 -7.85
CA ILE A 2 1.32 -10.60 -6.58
C ILE A 2 -0.02 -9.96 -6.18
N HIS A 3 -0.63 -9.18 -7.06
CA HIS A 3 -1.91 -8.52 -6.79
C HIS A 3 -3.01 -9.51 -6.39
N SER A 4 -3.14 -10.62 -7.12
CA SER A 4 -4.11 -11.65 -6.79
C SER A 4 -3.82 -12.34 -5.44
N SER A 5 -2.57 -12.43 -5.03
CA SER A 5 -2.20 -12.96 -3.71
C SER A 5 -2.64 -12.03 -2.59
N VAL A 6 -2.50 -10.72 -2.76
CA VAL A 6 -3.00 -9.72 -1.80
C VAL A 6 -4.52 -9.77 -1.71
N GLN A 7 -5.23 -9.84 -2.84
CA GLN A 7 -6.69 -9.97 -2.86
C GLN A 7 -7.17 -11.22 -2.13
N ARG A 8 -6.53 -12.37 -2.38
CA ARG A 8 -6.84 -13.62 -1.66
C ARG A 8 -6.56 -13.52 -0.17
N PHE A 9 -5.45 -12.89 0.21
CA PHE A 9 -5.12 -12.69 1.62
C PHE A 9 -6.21 -11.88 2.34
N PHE A 10 -6.65 -10.78 1.79
CA PHE A 10 -7.72 -9.97 2.37
C PHE A 10 -9.04 -10.76 2.44
N SER A 11 -9.46 -11.40 1.35
CA SER A 11 -10.73 -12.13 1.34
C SER A 11 -10.74 -13.33 2.29
N SER A 12 -9.63 -14.07 2.41
CA SER A 12 -9.52 -15.18 3.37
C SER A 12 -9.50 -14.74 4.84
N ASN A 13 -9.21 -13.47 5.09
CA ASN A 13 -9.30 -12.86 6.42
C ASN A 13 -10.63 -12.11 6.65
N GLY A 14 -11.63 -12.28 5.78
CA GLY A 14 -12.97 -11.73 5.95
C GLY A 14 -13.17 -10.32 5.38
N TYR A 15 -12.16 -9.74 4.74
CA TYR A 15 -12.26 -8.42 4.13
C TYR A 15 -12.75 -8.52 2.69
N GLN A 16 -14.03 -8.23 2.49
CA GLN A 16 -14.66 -8.32 1.16
C GLN A 16 -14.37 -7.08 0.34
N THR A 17 -14.18 -7.28 -0.96
CA THR A 17 -14.02 -6.20 -1.95
C THR A 17 -15.13 -6.26 -2.98
N GLY A 18 -15.70 -5.12 -3.31
CA GLY A 18 -16.72 -4.99 -4.34
C GLY A 18 -17.80 -3.98 -3.99
N LEU A 19 -18.89 -4.05 -4.74
CA LEU A 19 -20.06 -3.19 -4.54
C LEU A 19 -20.81 -3.63 -3.27
N GLN A 20 -20.86 -2.78 -2.27
CA GLN A 20 -21.56 -2.99 -1.00
C GLN A 20 -22.34 -1.72 -0.69
N GLU A 21 -23.65 -1.85 -0.46
CA GLU A 21 -24.53 -0.71 -0.14
C GLU A 21 -24.43 0.46 -1.14
N GLY A 22 -24.26 0.15 -2.43
CA GLY A 22 -24.13 1.15 -3.50
C GLY A 22 -22.76 1.78 -3.68
N PHE A 23 -21.75 1.35 -2.92
CA PHE A 23 -20.37 1.86 -2.99
C PHE A 23 -19.38 0.73 -3.20
N ILE A 24 -18.33 0.98 -3.98
CA ILE A 24 -17.19 0.07 -4.08
C ILE A 24 -16.36 0.23 -2.80
N GLN A 25 -16.11 -0.87 -2.10
CA GLN A 25 -15.41 -0.93 -0.82
C GLN A 25 -14.39 -2.07 -0.82
N GLY A 26 -13.51 -2.09 0.20
CA GLY A 26 -12.45 -3.08 0.35
C GLY A 26 -11.15 -2.68 -0.35
N PHE A 27 -10.47 -3.63 -0.97
CA PHE A 27 -9.23 -3.42 -1.73
C PHE A 27 -9.53 -3.33 -3.23
N PHE A 28 -9.81 -2.13 -3.72
CA PHE A 28 -10.29 -1.88 -5.08
C PHE A 28 -9.29 -1.16 -6.00
N HIS A 29 -8.04 -1.03 -5.60
CA HIS A 29 -6.97 -0.46 -6.44
C HIS A 29 -5.81 -1.44 -6.64
N GLY A 30 -4.83 -1.08 -7.44
CA GLY A 30 -3.62 -1.87 -7.63
C GLY A 30 -2.79 -2.01 -6.35
N THR A 31 -1.96 -3.03 -6.28
CA THR A 31 -1.05 -3.25 -5.15
C THR A 31 0.13 -2.26 -5.18
N GLY A 32 0.50 -1.77 -6.37
CA GLY A 32 1.61 -0.83 -6.50
C GLY A 32 1.91 -0.46 -7.94
N HIS A 33 2.94 0.36 -8.11
CA HIS A 33 3.37 0.92 -9.39
C HIS A 33 4.86 1.25 -9.40
N GLY A 34 5.41 1.51 -10.59
CA GLY A 34 6.78 2.00 -10.74
C GLY A 34 7.00 3.37 -10.12
N VAL A 35 8.19 3.59 -9.61
CA VAL A 35 8.64 4.88 -9.04
C VAL A 35 9.56 5.56 -10.04
N GLY A 36 9.19 6.77 -10.47
CA GLY A 36 9.93 7.57 -11.44
C GLY A 36 9.45 9.02 -11.50
N LEU A 37 9.45 9.62 -12.68
CA LEU A 37 9.07 11.01 -12.88
C LEU A 37 7.55 11.23 -12.82
N GLU A 38 6.77 10.21 -13.21
CA GLU A 38 5.32 10.25 -13.12
C GLU A 38 4.86 9.78 -11.76
N ILE A 39 3.72 10.29 -11.28
CA ILE A 39 3.14 9.88 -10.00
C ILE A 39 2.80 8.38 -10.00
N HIS A 40 2.36 7.86 -11.14
CA HIS A 40 2.09 6.44 -11.35
C HIS A 40 2.65 6.03 -12.72
N GLU A 41 3.65 5.19 -12.73
CA GLU A 41 4.23 4.68 -13.98
C GLU A 41 4.40 3.15 -13.96
N ALA A 42 4.72 2.59 -15.11
CA ALA A 42 5.02 1.15 -15.23
C ALA A 42 6.31 0.78 -14.45
N PRO A 43 6.43 -0.47 -13.99
CA PRO A 43 5.44 -1.54 -14.11
C PRO A 43 4.31 -1.38 -13.08
N ARG A 44 3.12 -1.88 -13.39
CA ARG A 44 1.97 -1.87 -12.48
C ARG A 44 1.81 -3.22 -11.80
N ILE A 45 1.66 -3.21 -10.48
CA ILE A 45 1.30 -4.39 -9.70
C ILE A 45 -0.22 -4.38 -9.50
N SER A 46 -0.94 -4.84 -10.51
CA SER A 46 -2.40 -4.81 -10.57
C SER A 46 -2.96 -6.06 -11.27
N GLN A 47 -4.20 -6.01 -11.70
CA GLN A 47 -4.77 -7.05 -12.56
C GLN A 47 -4.12 -7.09 -13.95
N GLN A 48 -3.43 -6.03 -14.36
CA GLN A 48 -2.62 -6.04 -15.57
C GLN A 48 -1.44 -7.01 -15.42
N LYS A 49 -1.01 -7.56 -16.54
CA LYS A 49 0.02 -8.61 -16.56
C LYS A 49 1.42 -8.05 -16.80
N ASP A 50 1.80 -6.99 -16.09
CA ASP A 50 3.18 -6.51 -16.12
C ASP A 50 4.09 -7.54 -15.45
N ILE A 51 5.26 -7.73 -16.04
CA ILE A 51 6.30 -8.61 -15.49
C ILE A 51 7.35 -7.74 -14.83
N LEU A 52 7.55 -7.93 -13.54
CA LEU A 52 8.59 -7.24 -12.80
C LEU A 52 9.96 -7.75 -13.20
N GLN A 53 10.91 -6.84 -13.35
CA GLN A 53 12.30 -7.14 -13.68
C GLN A 53 13.22 -6.70 -12.54
N SER A 54 14.30 -7.45 -12.35
CA SER A 54 15.32 -7.08 -11.36
C SER A 54 15.88 -5.67 -11.64
N GLY A 55 16.02 -4.88 -10.58
CA GLY A 55 16.46 -3.51 -10.61
C GLY A 55 15.33 -2.48 -10.67
N GLN A 56 14.10 -2.88 -10.99
CA GLN A 56 12.96 -1.95 -10.94
C GLN A 56 12.62 -1.58 -9.51
N VAL A 57 12.23 -0.33 -9.31
CA VAL A 57 11.73 0.20 -8.04
C VAL A 57 10.23 0.38 -8.15
N VAL A 58 9.49 -0.20 -7.22
CA VAL A 58 8.03 -0.19 -7.22
C VAL A 58 7.49 0.08 -5.83
N THR A 59 6.27 0.60 -5.74
CA THR A 59 5.52 0.69 -4.49
C THR A 59 4.80 -0.64 -4.20
N VAL A 60 4.56 -0.91 -2.92
CA VAL A 60 3.69 -1.97 -2.43
C VAL A 60 2.78 -1.33 -1.39
N GLU A 61 1.54 -1.07 -1.76
CA GLU A 61 0.64 -0.17 -1.04
C GLU A 61 -0.80 -0.71 -0.90
N PRO A 62 -0.98 -1.97 -0.50
CA PRO A 62 -2.34 -2.48 -0.32
C PRO A 62 -3.10 -1.68 0.74
N GLY A 63 -4.40 -1.48 0.50
CA GLY A 63 -5.26 -0.73 1.40
C GLY A 63 -6.68 -1.27 1.45
N LEU A 64 -7.35 -1.03 2.54
CA LEU A 64 -8.74 -1.40 2.77
C LEU A 64 -9.55 -0.15 3.12
N TYR A 65 -10.69 0.02 2.46
CA TYR A 65 -11.52 1.22 2.60
C TYR A 65 -12.99 0.81 2.73
N TYR A 66 -13.60 1.17 3.85
CA TYR A 66 -15.01 0.87 4.15
C TYR A 66 -15.75 2.13 4.59
N ARG A 67 -16.87 2.39 3.93
CA ARG A 67 -17.71 3.55 4.24
C ARG A 67 -18.20 3.50 5.69
N GLY A 68 -18.16 4.64 6.37
CA GLY A 68 -18.56 4.75 7.78
C GLY A 68 -17.55 4.23 8.80
N ILE A 69 -16.49 3.53 8.32
CA ILE A 69 -15.40 3.04 9.18
C ILE A 69 -14.13 3.84 8.92
N GLY A 70 -13.72 3.93 7.65
CA GLY A 70 -12.50 4.61 7.23
C GLY A 70 -11.66 3.77 6.29
N GLY A 71 -10.40 4.15 6.14
CA GLY A 71 -9.44 3.43 5.32
C GLY A 71 -8.07 3.33 5.97
N VAL A 72 -7.36 2.27 5.65
CA VAL A 72 -5.96 2.06 6.05
C VAL A 72 -5.16 1.62 4.83
N ARG A 73 -4.04 2.27 4.58
CA ARG A 73 -3.03 1.88 3.59
C ARG A 73 -1.66 1.96 4.23
N ILE A 74 -0.88 0.93 4.04
CA ILE A 74 0.53 0.90 4.43
C ILE A 74 1.33 0.72 3.15
N GLU A 75 2.33 1.56 2.96
CA GLU A 75 3.08 1.63 1.71
C GLU A 75 4.56 1.45 1.97
N ASP A 76 5.17 0.54 1.23
CA ASP A 76 6.61 0.37 1.12
C ASP A 76 7.07 0.65 -0.30
N THR A 77 8.28 1.18 -0.44
CA THR A 77 9.01 1.23 -1.71
C THR A 77 10.05 0.14 -1.70
N VAL A 78 10.05 -0.70 -2.74
CA VAL A 78 10.95 -1.85 -2.81
C VAL A 78 11.73 -1.87 -4.11
N VAL A 79 12.95 -2.41 -4.06
CA VAL A 79 13.73 -2.76 -5.25
C VAL A 79 13.51 -4.23 -5.56
N VAL A 80 13.07 -4.53 -6.77
CA VAL A 80 12.92 -5.89 -7.26
C VAL A 80 14.30 -6.52 -7.47
N ARG A 81 14.52 -7.71 -6.94
CA ARG A 81 15.73 -8.52 -7.13
C ARG A 81 15.36 -9.78 -7.92
N SER A 82 16.35 -10.63 -8.21
CA SER A 82 16.14 -11.83 -9.02
C SER A 82 15.16 -12.83 -8.39
N ASN A 83 15.18 -12.99 -7.07
CA ASN A 83 14.37 -13.98 -6.34
C ASN A 83 13.57 -13.40 -5.16
N ASP A 84 13.79 -12.13 -4.85
CA ASP A 84 13.17 -11.45 -3.71
C ASP A 84 13.01 -9.94 -4.01
N CYS A 85 12.77 -9.14 -2.98
CA CYS A 85 12.83 -7.70 -3.05
C CYS A 85 13.52 -7.13 -1.81
N GLU A 86 14.14 -5.97 -1.99
CA GLU A 86 14.73 -5.18 -0.91
C GLU A 86 13.80 -4.04 -0.53
N ASN A 87 13.35 -3.99 0.72
CA ASN A 87 12.52 -2.90 1.20
C ASN A 87 13.37 -1.67 1.53
N LEU A 88 13.09 -0.55 0.85
CA LEU A 88 13.76 0.73 1.07
C LEU A 88 13.07 1.56 2.15
N THR A 89 11.84 1.23 2.52
CA THR A 89 11.08 1.94 3.55
C THR A 89 11.45 1.42 4.93
N SER A 90 12.06 2.26 5.75
CA SER A 90 12.48 1.92 7.13
C SER A 90 11.58 2.55 8.21
N PHE A 91 10.53 3.27 7.81
CA PHE A 91 9.63 3.95 8.76
C PHE A 91 8.85 2.91 9.61
N PRO A 92 8.78 3.09 10.94
CA PRO A 92 8.07 2.14 11.82
C PRO A 92 6.57 2.08 11.51
N LYS A 93 6.05 0.87 11.31
CA LYS A 93 4.61 0.61 11.13
C LYS A 93 3.96 0.44 12.51
N LYS A 94 3.45 1.55 13.07
CA LYS A 94 2.78 1.58 14.37
C LYS A 94 1.36 2.11 14.21
N LEU A 95 0.39 1.43 14.80
CA LEU A 95 -1.00 1.87 14.81
C LEU A 95 -1.16 3.15 15.64
N GLU A 96 -0.42 3.25 16.73
CA GLU A 96 -0.47 4.39 17.65
C GLU A 96 0.91 5.06 17.73
N ILE A 97 0.92 6.38 17.62
CA ILE A 97 2.12 7.20 17.76
C ILE A 97 1.91 8.09 18.99
N ALA A 98 2.77 7.93 20.01
CA ALA A 98 2.77 8.80 21.15
C ALA A 98 3.21 10.22 20.72
N THR A 99 2.38 11.21 20.99
CA THR A 99 2.70 12.63 20.80
C THR A 99 3.11 13.27 22.11
N LYS A 100 4.02 14.25 22.07
CA LYS A 100 4.30 15.08 23.25
C LYS A 100 3.07 15.92 23.59
N PRO A 101 2.78 16.16 24.90
CA PRO A 101 1.77 17.13 25.31
C PRO A 101 2.05 18.51 24.68
N VAL A 102 1.00 19.25 24.33
CA VAL A 102 1.12 20.56 23.69
C VAL A 102 1.92 21.56 24.56
N SER A 103 1.91 21.39 25.88
CA SER A 103 2.67 22.19 26.83
C SER A 103 4.19 22.05 26.75
N GLU A 104 4.67 20.99 26.08
CA GLU A 104 6.12 20.74 25.89
C GLU A 104 6.61 21.09 24.48
N GLN A 105 5.73 21.65 23.65
CA GLN A 105 6.13 22.17 22.35
C GLN A 105 6.75 23.54 22.58
N GLU A 106 8.10 23.60 22.63
CA GLU A 106 8.82 24.84 22.55
C GLU A 106 8.45 25.54 21.24
N HIS A 107 7.84 26.72 21.31
CA HIS A 107 7.70 27.58 20.15
C HIS A 107 9.11 28.00 19.72
N PRO A 108 9.59 27.64 18.52
CA PRO A 108 10.81 28.25 18.02
C PRO A 108 10.54 29.75 17.87
N ILE A 109 11.36 30.54 18.52
CA ILE A 109 11.38 32.01 18.44
C ILE A 109 11.88 32.39 17.04
#